data_dc8e9a7b290c124a6db06fcb7b704e6d
#
_entry.id   dc8e9a7b290c124a6db06fcb7b704e6d
#
_cell.length_a   1.000
_cell.length_b   1.000
_cell.length_c   1.000
_cell.angle_alpha   90.00
_cell.angle_beta   90.00
_cell.angle_gamma   90.00
#
_symmetry.space_group_name_H-M   'P 1'
#
loop_
_entity.id
_entity.type
_entity.pdbx_description
1 polymer ?
#
loop_
_entity_poly.entity_id
_entity_poly.type
_entity_poly.pdbx_seq_one_letter_code
_entity_poly.pdbx_strand_id
1 'polypeptide(L)'
;GAERVVTARELSLEEIAGIHREVDVEIESFVHGALCYCYSGQCLFSSLIGGRSGNRGRCAQTCRLPYDVKRDGKTLNGKDSRYVLSLKDLCTLDLIPDMIEAGIYSMKIEGRMKSPRYTAGVVEIYRRYTDLYLERGRAGYRVDEKDRKRLLELFDRGGQTDGYYRRHNGKDMVVWKEKPSFREGNQELFDYLDKNFVEKQQQEPIRGTVVLETGKPALLELSC
;
A
#
# COMPACT_ATOMS: atom_id res chain seq x y z
N GLY A 1 18.40 -4.42 -20.17
CA GLY A 1 17.96 -3.27 -19.37
C GLY A 1 16.80 -3.66 -18.47
N ALA A 2 16.30 -2.72 -17.66
CA ALA A 2 15.10 -2.94 -16.88
C ALA A 2 13.87 -2.82 -17.80
N GLU A 3 12.89 -3.70 -17.63
CA GLU A 3 11.62 -3.64 -18.34
C GLU A 3 10.60 -2.76 -17.57
N ARG A 4 10.72 -2.74 -16.22
CA ARG A 4 9.86 -1.98 -15.34
C ARG A 4 10.65 -1.31 -14.23
N VAL A 5 10.27 -0.10 -13.86
CA VAL A 5 10.82 0.64 -12.72
C VAL A 5 9.72 0.97 -11.73
N VAL A 6 10.04 0.89 -10.43
CA VAL A 6 9.13 1.31 -9.37
C VAL A 6 9.53 2.70 -8.91
N THR A 7 8.64 3.67 -9.03
CA THR A 7 8.90 5.03 -8.59
C THR A 7 8.98 5.15 -7.07
N ALA A 8 9.82 6.07 -6.59
CA ALA A 8 9.80 6.47 -5.19
C ALA A 8 8.45 7.12 -4.84
N ARG A 9 8.01 6.99 -3.57
CA ARG A 9 6.74 7.56 -3.10
C ARG A 9 6.75 9.09 -3.03
N GLU A 10 7.93 9.69 -3.14
CA GLU A 10 8.15 11.13 -3.06
C GLU A 10 7.92 11.86 -4.39
N LEU A 11 7.78 11.13 -5.51
CA LEU A 11 7.56 11.73 -6.82
C LEU A 11 6.11 12.20 -7.00
N SER A 12 5.96 13.37 -7.63
CA SER A 12 4.68 13.90 -8.11
C SER A 12 4.26 13.23 -9.42
N LEU A 13 2.99 13.38 -9.79
CA LEU A 13 2.49 12.90 -11.10
C LEU A 13 3.20 13.58 -12.27
N GLU A 14 3.57 14.86 -12.12
CA GLU A 14 4.29 15.61 -13.15
C GLU A 14 5.70 15.02 -13.38
N GLU A 15 6.43 14.73 -12.31
CA GLU A 15 7.74 14.09 -12.38
C GLU A 15 7.66 12.70 -12.99
N ILE A 16 6.65 11.89 -12.63
CA ILE A 16 6.41 10.57 -13.20
C ILE A 16 6.09 10.67 -14.69
N ALA A 17 5.22 11.60 -15.08
CA ALA A 17 4.94 11.86 -16.50
C ALA A 17 6.18 12.34 -17.26
N GLY A 18 7.08 13.07 -16.59
CA GLY A 18 8.39 13.44 -17.13
C GLY A 18 9.24 12.21 -17.43
N ILE A 19 9.35 11.29 -16.46
CA ILE A 19 10.08 10.02 -16.65
C ILE A 19 9.49 9.24 -17.82
N HIS A 20 8.16 9.10 -17.88
CA HIS A 20 7.49 8.36 -18.95
C HIS A 20 7.79 8.90 -20.36
N ARG A 21 7.95 10.22 -20.49
CA ARG A 21 8.31 10.85 -21.77
C ARG A 21 9.76 10.62 -22.20
N GLU A 22 10.66 10.48 -21.24
CA GLU A 22 12.10 10.40 -21.50
C GLU A 22 12.62 8.98 -21.69
N VAL A 23 11.94 7.98 -21.12
CA VAL A 23 12.41 6.58 -21.13
C VAL A 23 11.31 5.61 -21.50
N ASP A 24 11.65 4.63 -22.33
CA ASP A 24 10.74 3.55 -22.76
C ASP A 24 10.84 2.38 -21.80
N VAL A 25 10.24 2.55 -20.60
CA VAL A 25 10.12 1.50 -19.58
C VAL A 25 8.72 1.56 -18.96
N GLU A 26 8.22 0.42 -18.52
CA GLU A 26 6.98 0.39 -17.74
C GLU A 26 7.19 1.05 -16.38
N ILE A 27 6.26 1.91 -15.99
CA ILE A 27 6.29 2.58 -14.69
C ILE A 27 5.30 1.91 -13.74
N GLU A 28 5.80 1.49 -12.56
CA GLU A 28 5.00 1.03 -11.45
C GLU A 28 5.03 2.07 -10.32
N SER A 29 3.86 2.45 -9.79
CA SER A 29 3.78 3.41 -8.69
C SER A 29 2.82 2.95 -7.61
N PHE A 30 3.08 3.37 -6.36
CA PHE A 30 2.23 3.02 -5.23
C PHE A 30 0.90 3.75 -5.31
N VAL A 31 -0.21 3.02 -5.12
CA VAL A 31 -1.57 3.58 -5.17
C VAL A 31 -2.26 3.54 -3.81
N HIS A 32 -1.90 2.60 -2.93
CA HIS A 32 -2.58 2.43 -1.65
C HIS A 32 -1.66 1.86 -0.57
N GLY A 33 -1.92 2.25 0.69
CA GLY A 33 -1.31 1.67 1.87
C GLY A 33 -0.24 2.55 2.53
N ALA A 34 0.63 1.95 3.31
CA ALA A 34 1.54 2.66 4.20
C ALA A 34 2.54 3.57 3.47
N LEU A 35 2.63 4.82 3.94
CA LEU A 35 3.68 5.76 3.57
C LEU A 35 4.85 5.70 4.56
N CYS A 36 6.06 5.99 4.09
CA CYS A 36 7.25 6.15 4.91
C CYS A 36 7.46 7.62 5.28
N TYR A 37 7.86 7.87 6.53
CA TYR A 37 8.26 9.20 6.98
C TYR A 37 9.58 9.65 6.35
N CYS A 38 10.49 8.70 6.13
CA CYS A 38 11.79 8.93 5.52
C CYS A 38 11.73 8.74 4.01
N TYR A 39 12.64 9.37 3.29
CA TYR A 39 12.86 9.11 1.87
C TYR A 39 13.05 7.62 1.58
N SER A 40 12.53 7.18 0.46
CA SER A 40 12.59 5.79 0.02
C SER A 40 14.04 5.29 -0.03
N GLY A 41 14.30 4.12 0.58
CA GLY A 41 15.63 3.51 0.62
C GLY A 41 16.63 4.15 1.59
N GLN A 42 16.30 5.22 2.32
CA GLN A 42 17.26 5.96 3.16
C GLN A 42 17.00 5.85 4.68
N CYS A 43 15.97 5.11 5.09
CA CYS A 43 15.62 5.01 6.50
C CYS A 43 16.59 4.13 7.29
N LEU A 44 17.26 4.71 8.27
CA LEU A 44 18.12 4.00 9.23
C LEU A 44 17.47 3.80 10.61
N PHE A 45 16.27 4.34 10.83
CA PHE A 45 15.66 4.43 12.16
C PHE A 45 15.50 3.05 12.81
N SER A 46 14.91 2.10 12.09
CA SER A 46 14.73 0.73 12.60
C SER A 46 16.06 -0.02 12.78
N SER A 47 17.09 0.31 12.01
CA SER A 47 18.42 -0.28 12.14
C SER A 47 19.13 0.20 13.38
N LEU A 48 19.07 1.52 13.67
CA LEU A 48 19.75 2.14 14.79
C LEU A 48 19.13 1.76 16.15
N ILE A 49 17.80 1.66 16.22
CA ILE A 49 17.10 1.33 17.47
C ILE A 49 17.07 -0.17 17.74
N GLY A 50 16.89 -1.00 16.73
CA GLY A 50 16.60 -2.43 16.91
C GLY A 50 17.38 -3.39 16.02
N GLY A 51 18.44 -2.94 15.34
CA GLY A 51 19.27 -3.77 14.46
C GLY A 51 18.52 -4.34 13.23
N ARG A 52 17.30 -3.81 12.91
CA ARG A 52 16.44 -4.30 11.85
C ARG A 52 16.42 -3.32 10.68
N SER A 53 17.07 -3.67 9.57
CA SER A 53 17.12 -2.79 8.40
C SER A 53 15.79 -2.71 7.67
N GLY A 54 15.16 -1.54 7.66
CA GLY A 54 13.96 -1.25 6.89
C GLY A 54 14.21 -1.35 5.38
N ASN A 55 15.37 -0.93 4.91
CA ASN A 55 15.77 -0.98 3.50
C ASN A 55 16.00 -2.41 2.99
N ARG A 56 16.16 -3.37 3.90
CA ARG A 56 16.23 -4.82 3.61
C ARG A 56 14.94 -5.55 3.97
N GLY A 57 13.83 -4.83 4.03
CA GLY A 57 12.53 -5.40 4.28
C GLY A 57 12.23 -5.82 5.72
N ARG A 58 13.03 -5.44 6.71
CA ARG A 58 12.90 -5.82 8.12
C ARG A 58 12.49 -4.66 9.03
N CYS A 59 11.78 -3.66 8.48
CA CYS A 59 11.32 -2.49 9.22
C CYS A 59 10.47 -2.88 10.43
N ALA A 60 10.83 -2.36 11.61
CA ALA A 60 10.07 -2.54 12.86
C ALA A 60 8.96 -1.48 13.03
N GLN A 61 8.77 -0.59 12.05
CA GLN A 61 7.78 0.50 12.08
C GLN A 61 7.94 1.44 13.30
N THR A 62 9.16 1.71 13.70
CA THR A 62 9.49 2.60 14.84
C THR A 62 8.86 3.99 14.70
N CYS A 63 8.72 4.53 13.49
CA CYS A 63 8.02 5.80 13.24
C CYS A 63 6.53 5.78 13.62
N ARG A 64 5.95 4.63 13.96
CA ARG A 64 4.53 4.48 14.38
C ARG A 64 4.36 4.51 15.90
N LEU A 65 5.44 4.66 16.64
CA LEU A 65 5.42 4.79 18.10
C LEU A 65 5.21 6.25 18.52
N PRO A 66 4.71 6.48 19.74
CA PRO A 66 4.58 7.83 20.29
C PRO A 66 5.95 8.39 20.73
N TYR A 67 6.20 9.66 20.42
CA TYR A 67 7.44 10.37 20.75
C TYR A 67 7.18 11.71 21.42
N ASP A 68 8.08 12.10 22.32
CA ASP A 68 8.16 13.45 22.85
C ASP A 68 9.23 14.24 22.06
N VAL A 69 8.81 15.31 21.43
CA VAL A 69 9.70 16.25 20.75
C VAL A 69 10.22 17.25 21.77
N LYS A 70 11.52 17.36 21.93
CA LYS A 70 12.15 18.28 22.90
C LYS A 70 13.05 19.28 22.20
N ARG A 71 13.01 20.50 22.70
CA ARG A 71 13.97 21.55 22.36
C ARG A 71 14.40 22.23 23.66
N ASP A 72 15.70 22.33 23.88
CA ASP A 72 16.30 22.92 25.09
C ASP A 72 15.71 22.34 26.40
N GLY A 73 15.51 21.01 26.44
CA GLY A 73 14.94 20.28 27.57
C GLY A 73 13.40 20.40 27.72
N LYS A 74 12.76 21.27 26.95
CA LYS A 74 11.30 21.48 27.01
C LYS A 74 10.59 20.61 25.97
N THR A 75 9.53 19.93 26.39
CA THR A 75 8.64 19.18 25.47
C THR A 75 7.79 20.16 24.65
N LEU A 76 7.79 20.01 23.34
CA LEU A 76 7.08 20.89 22.40
C LEU A 76 5.70 20.38 22.02
N ASN A 77 5.49 19.06 22.05
CA ASN A 77 4.22 18.45 21.68
C ASN A 77 3.38 18.10 22.91
N GLY A 78 2.07 18.22 22.81
CA GLY A 78 1.15 17.85 23.88
C GLY A 78 1.02 16.33 24.06
N LYS A 79 0.42 15.91 25.18
CA LYS A 79 0.19 14.49 25.51
C LYS A 79 -0.62 13.76 24.43
N ASP A 80 -1.51 14.47 23.73
CA ASP A 80 -2.39 13.94 22.67
C ASP A 80 -1.80 14.08 21.27
N SER A 81 -0.56 14.58 21.12
CA SER A 81 0.10 14.84 19.85
C SER A 81 1.46 14.14 19.75
N ARG A 82 1.52 12.87 20.10
CA ARG A 82 2.78 12.11 20.21
C ARG A 82 3.15 11.30 18.97
N TYR A 83 2.24 11.11 18.03
CA TYR A 83 2.51 10.31 16.83
C TYR A 83 3.11 11.16 15.70
N VAL A 84 4.09 11.95 16.05
CA VAL A 84 4.71 13.00 15.21
C VAL A 84 5.45 12.48 13.97
N LEU A 85 5.76 11.19 13.92
CA LEU A 85 6.40 10.52 12.80
C LEU A 85 5.46 9.56 12.06
N SER A 86 4.21 9.39 12.53
CA SER A 86 3.26 8.48 11.92
C SER A 86 2.52 9.18 10.78
N LEU A 87 2.69 8.69 9.56
CA LEU A 87 1.96 9.18 8.40
C LEU A 87 0.60 8.50 8.26
N LYS A 88 -0.35 9.21 7.67
CA LYS A 88 -1.58 8.66 7.12
C LYS A 88 -1.26 7.65 6.01
N ASP A 89 -2.18 6.77 5.69
CA ASP A 89 -1.99 5.84 4.59
C ASP A 89 -2.31 6.51 3.25
N LEU A 90 -1.57 6.11 2.21
CA LEU A 90 -1.82 6.55 0.84
C LEU A 90 -3.16 5.99 0.35
N CYS A 91 -3.95 6.83 -0.30
CA CYS A 91 -5.12 6.44 -1.07
C CYS A 91 -5.23 7.34 -2.30
N THR A 92 -5.07 6.76 -3.47
CA THR A 92 -5.10 7.47 -4.75
C THR A 92 -6.35 7.15 -5.56
N LEU A 93 -7.42 6.68 -4.93
CA LEU A 93 -8.62 6.25 -5.65
C LEU A 93 -9.18 7.36 -6.57
N ASP A 94 -9.10 8.61 -6.13
CA ASP A 94 -9.50 9.78 -6.95
C ASP A 94 -8.51 10.13 -8.05
N LEU A 95 -7.31 9.61 -7.98
CA LEU A 95 -6.23 9.94 -8.90
C LEU A 95 -6.02 8.90 -10.00
N ILE A 96 -6.78 7.80 -10.01
CA ILE A 96 -6.60 6.73 -11.01
C ILE A 96 -6.56 7.28 -12.45
N PRO A 97 -7.46 8.19 -12.86
CA PRO A 97 -7.37 8.82 -14.19
C PRO A 97 -6.04 9.57 -14.40
N ASP A 98 -5.65 10.38 -13.42
CA ASP A 98 -4.42 11.19 -13.52
C ASP A 98 -3.17 10.30 -13.56
N MET A 99 -3.17 9.19 -12.79
CA MET A 99 -2.08 8.23 -12.76
C MET A 99 -1.91 7.48 -14.07
N ILE A 100 -3.00 7.02 -14.67
CA ILE A 100 -2.98 6.33 -15.97
C ILE A 100 -2.51 7.29 -17.07
N GLU A 101 -3.02 8.53 -17.07
CA GLU A 101 -2.62 9.56 -18.04
C GLU A 101 -1.16 10.03 -17.86
N ALA A 102 -0.61 9.93 -16.65
CA ALA A 102 0.81 10.17 -16.39
C ALA A 102 1.73 9.02 -16.86
N GLY A 103 1.18 7.95 -17.42
CA GLY A 103 1.93 6.80 -17.93
C GLY A 103 2.25 5.72 -16.90
N ILE A 104 1.55 5.70 -15.77
CA ILE A 104 1.68 4.62 -14.80
C ILE A 104 0.99 3.37 -15.35
N TYR A 105 1.78 2.37 -15.67
CA TYR A 105 1.34 1.08 -16.22
C TYR A 105 0.88 0.11 -15.13
N SER A 106 1.56 0.08 -13.99
CA SER A 106 1.33 -0.87 -12.90
C SER A 106 1.03 -0.16 -11.58
N MET A 107 -0.07 -0.55 -10.95
CA MET A 107 -0.54 0.00 -9.68
C MET A 107 -0.11 -0.88 -8.51
N LYS A 108 0.76 -0.36 -7.63
CA LYS A 108 1.33 -1.10 -6.51
C LYS A 108 0.58 -0.81 -5.22
N ILE A 109 0.10 -1.86 -4.56
CA ILE A 109 -0.55 -1.80 -3.25
C ILE A 109 0.44 -2.22 -2.16
N GLU A 110 0.66 -1.38 -1.15
CA GLU A 110 1.45 -1.75 0.02
C GLU A 110 0.59 -2.56 1.00
N GLY A 111 0.87 -3.86 1.10
CA GLY A 111 0.10 -4.78 1.93
C GLY A 111 0.93 -5.78 2.72
N ARG A 112 2.25 -5.58 2.82
CA ARG A 112 3.20 -6.56 3.36
C ARG A 112 2.85 -7.12 4.74
N MET A 113 2.33 -6.28 5.64
CA MET A 113 1.97 -6.67 7.01
C MET A 113 0.45 -6.67 7.21
N LYS A 114 -0.29 -6.86 6.15
CA LYS A 114 -1.75 -6.78 6.15
C LYS A 114 -2.39 -8.17 6.04
N SER A 115 -3.67 -8.24 6.38
CA SER A 115 -4.46 -9.48 6.28
C SER A 115 -4.82 -9.80 4.81
N PRO A 116 -5.15 -11.05 4.48
CA PRO A 116 -5.72 -11.40 3.18
C PRO A 116 -6.98 -10.59 2.84
N ARG A 117 -7.85 -10.31 3.81
CA ARG A 117 -9.05 -9.46 3.63
C ARG A 117 -8.70 -8.05 3.16
N TYR A 118 -7.66 -7.45 3.74
CA TYR A 118 -7.17 -6.15 3.29
C TYR A 118 -6.75 -6.20 1.81
N THR A 119 -5.94 -7.19 1.45
CA THR A 119 -5.46 -7.33 0.08
C THR A 119 -6.63 -7.53 -0.88
N ALA A 120 -7.54 -8.44 -0.58
CA ALA A 120 -8.71 -8.72 -1.40
C ALA A 120 -9.59 -7.47 -1.59
N GLY A 121 -9.95 -6.79 -0.51
CA GLY A 121 -10.84 -5.64 -0.58
C GLY A 121 -10.21 -4.42 -1.26
N VAL A 122 -8.92 -4.16 -1.04
CA VAL A 122 -8.23 -3.06 -1.73
C VAL A 122 -8.10 -3.37 -3.23
N VAL A 123 -7.68 -4.58 -3.60
CA VAL A 123 -7.55 -4.97 -5.01
C VAL A 123 -8.89 -4.93 -5.73
N GLU A 124 -9.97 -5.46 -5.12
CA GLU A 124 -11.32 -5.40 -5.69
C GLU A 124 -11.74 -3.97 -6.03
N ILE A 125 -11.57 -3.04 -5.08
CA ILE A 125 -11.96 -1.65 -5.27
C ILE A 125 -11.11 -0.99 -6.36
N TYR A 126 -9.78 -1.09 -6.27
CA TYR A 126 -8.89 -0.48 -7.27
C TYR A 126 -9.09 -1.06 -8.66
N ARG A 127 -9.30 -2.38 -8.79
CA ARG A 127 -9.61 -3.03 -10.07
C ARG A 127 -10.88 -2.46 -10.68
N ARG A 128 -11.96 -2.40 -9.91
CA ARG A 128 -13.24 -1.89 -10.36
C ARG A 128 -13.16 -0.43 -10.84
N TYR A 129 -12.43 0.42 -10.14
CA TYR A 129 -12.27 1.82 -10.54
C TYR A 129 -11.32 2.00 -11.72
N THR A 130 -10.32 1.16 -11.86
CA THR A 130 -9.49 1.12 -13.07
C THR A 130 -10.33 0.74 -14.28
N ASP A 131 -11.13 -0.32 -14.18
CA ASP A 131 -12.03 -0.74 -15.26
C ASP A 131 -13.06 0.35 -15.59
N LEU A 132 -13.65 0.98 -14.59
CA LEU A 132 -14.58 2.09 -14.79
C LEU A 132 -13.95 3.23 -15.60
N TYR A 133 -12.70 3.59 -15.30
CA TYR A 133 -12.00 4.62 -16.07
C TYR A 133 -11.70 4.17 -17.49
N LEU A 134 -11.24 2.93 -17.69
CA LEU A 134 -10.95 2.39 -19.02
C LEU A 134 -12.18 2.30 -19.90
N GLU A 135 -13.35 1.98 -19.31
CA GLU A 135 -14.62 1.88 -20.05
C GLU A 135 -15.26 3.24 -20.33
N ARG A 136 -15.25 4.17 -19.37
CA ARG A 136 -16.04 5.41 -19.42
C ARG A 136 -15.22 6.69 -19.52
N GLY A 137 -13.92 6.58 -19.45
CA GLY A 137 -13.02 7.72 -19.47
C GLY A 137 -13.20 8.66 -18.26
N ARG A 138 -12.52 9.78 -18.29
CA ARG A 138 -12.53 10.78 -17.22
C ARG A 138 -13.92 11.37 -16.94
N ALA A 139 -14.71 11.58 -17.96
CA ALA A 139 -16.06 12.15 -17.80
C ALA A 139 -17.01 11.23 -17.02
N GLY A 140 -16.85 9.91 -17.16
CA GLY A 140 -17.64 8.91 -16.46
C GLY A 140 -17.07 8.45 -15.13
N TYR A 141 -15.87 8.90 -14.77
CA TYR A 141 -15.20 8.49 -13.55
C TYR A 141 -15.75 9.23 -12.33
N ARG A 142 -16.31 8.50 -11.39
CA ARG A 142 -16.79 9.03 -10.10
C ARG A 142 -16.55 7.98 -9.02
N VAL A 143 -15.97 8.40 -7.91
CA VAL A 143 -15.72 7.54 -6.74
C VAL A 143 -16.91 7.61 -5.79
N ASP A 144 -17.46 6.45 -5.43
CA ASP A 144 -18.52 6.33 -4.44
C ASP A 144 -17.94 6.49 -3.03
N GLU A 145 -18.60 7.29 -2.21
CA GLU A 145 -18.20 7.53 -0.82
C GLU A 145 -18.24 6.24 0.02
N LYS A 146 -19.10 5.30 -0.32
CA LYS A 146 -19.14 3.98 0.33
C LYS A 146 -17.84 3.21 0.14
N ASP A 147 -17.21 3.31 -1.03
CA ASP A 147 -15.95 2.60 -1.29
C ASP A 147 -14.77 3.26 -0.59
N ARG A 148 -14.76 4.59 -0.44
CA ARG A 148 -13.80 5.28 0.42
C ARG A 148 -13.92 4.82 1.86
N LYS A 149 -15.15 4.72 2.37
CA LYS A 149 -15.43 4.22 3.71
C LYS A 149 -14.97 2.77 3.88
N ARG A 150 -15.22 1.90 2.91
CA ARG A 150 -14.75 0.51 2.91
C ARG A 150 -13.22 0.42 2.99
N LEU A 151 -12.48 1.25 2.24
CA LEU A 151 -11.02 1.29 2.33
C LEU A 151 -10.52 1.66 3.73
N LEU A 152 -11.21 2.59 4.42
CA LEU A 152 -10.91 2.94 5.80
C LEU A 152 -11.30 1.83 6.79
N GLU A 153 -12.38 1.11 6.53
CA GLU A 153 -12.82 -0.03 7.35
C GLU A 153 -11.86 -1.23 7.24
N LEU A 154 -11.21 -1.41 6.09
CA LEU A 154 -10.17 -2.42 5.91
C LEU A 154 -8.92 -2.11 6.72
N PHE A 155 -8.53 -0.85 6.76
CA PHE A 155 -7.41 -0.39 7.56
C PHE A 155 -7.33 1.15 7.63
N ASP A 156 -7.19 1.68 8.86
CA ASP A 156 -7.07 3.12 9.10
C ASP A 156 -5.99 3.42 10.14
N ARG A 157 -5.07 4.35 9.82
CA ARG A 157 -4.04 4.86 10.74
C ARG A 157 -4.27 6.31 11.18
N GLY A 158 -5.44 6.86 10.99
CA GLY A 158 -5.77 8.25 11.27
C GLY A 158 -6.05 9.04 10.00
N GLY A 159 -6.67 8.37 9.02
CA GLY A 159 -7.09 8.93 7.75
C GLY A 159 -6.16 8.60 6.58
N GLN A 160 -6.52 9.15 5.44
CA GLN A 160 -5.87 8.91 4.16
C GLN A 160 -5.28 10.21 3.58
N THR A 161 -4.34 10.08 2.65
CA THR A 161 -3.68 11.17 1.92
C THR A 161 -3.38 10.72 0.49
N ASP A 162 -3.31 11.66 -0.43
CA ASP A 162 -2.83 11.46 -1.80
C ASP A 162 -1.29 11.49 -1.92
N GLY A 163 -0.60 11.55 -0.79
CA GLY A 163 0.85 11.56 -0.73
C GLY A 163 1.45 12.81 -1.37
N TYR A 164 2.41 12.62 -2.27
CA TYR A 164 3.09 13.69 -3.00
C TYR A 164 2.57 13.86 -4.43
N TYR A 165 1.57 13.11 -4.86
CA TYR A 165 1.16 13.06 -6.26
C TYR A 165 0.70 14.41 -6.82
N ARG A 166 -0.01 15.23 -6.04
CA ARG A 166 -0.49 16.56 -6.49
C ARG A 166 0.35 17.72 -5.99
N ARG A 167 1.07 17.55 -4.89
CA ARG A 167 1.88 18.59 -4.26
C ARG A 167 2.88 17.99 -3.31
N HIS A 168 3.96 18.71 -3.03
CA HIS A 168 4.84 18.35 -1.93
C HIS A 168 4.12 18.59 -0.59
N ASN A 169 3.50 17.54 -0.06
CA ASN A 169 2.82 17.56 1.22
C ASN A 169 3.83 17.63 2.38
N GLY A 170 3.36 18.05 3.53
CA GLY A 170 4.16 18.14 4.74
C GLY A 170 3.37 17.65 5.94
N LYS A 171 3.14 18.52 6.90
CA LYS A 171 2.45 18.20 8.17
C LYS A 171 1.06 17.58 8.00
N ASP A 172 0.37 17.85 6.90
CA ASP A 172 -0.98 17.31 6.62
C ASP A 172 -0.98 15.80 6.38
N MET A 173 0.19 15.24 6.08
CA MET A 173 0.37 13.79 5.97
C MET A 173 0.55 13.09 7.31
N VAL A 174 0.81 13.84 8.40
CA VAL A 174 1.13 13.29 9.72
C VAL A 174 -0.14 13.13 10.56
N VAL A 175 -0.20 12.05 11.33
CA VAL A 175 -1.28 11.77 12.28
C VAL A 175 -0.94 12.42 13.63
N TRP A 176 -1.13 13.73 13.78
CA TRP A 176 -0.67 14.46 14.96
C TRP A 176 -1.37 14.08 16.26
N LYS A 177 -2.70 14.03 16.20
CA LYS A 177 -3.55 14.10 17.40
C LYS A 177 -4.18 12.77 17.77
N GLU A 178 -4.17 11.81 16.89
CA GLU A 178 -4.89 10.57 17.09
C GLU A 178 -3.91 9.41 17.25
N LYS A 179 -4.16 8.59 18.26
CA LYS A 179 -3.61 7.26 18.29
C LYS A 179 -3.99 6.59 16.98
N PRO A 180 -3.04 6.00 16.23
CA PRO A 180 -3.37 5.22 15.05
C PRO A 180 -4.47 4.24 15.45
N SER A 181 -5.72 4.55 15.06
CA SER A 181 -6.86 3.76 15.49
C SER A 181 -7.03 2.60 14.53
N PHE A 182 -6.99 1.40 15.06
CA PHE A 182 -7.64 0.30 14.37
C PHE A 182 -9.14 0.50 14.59
N ARG A 183 -9.89 0.81 13.54
CA ARG A 183 -11.34 0.76 13.60
C ARG A 183 -11.74 -0.70 13.76
N GLU A 184 -12.78 -0.96 14.56
CA GLU A 184 -13.46 -2.24 14.52
C GLU A 184 -13.98 -2.42 13.09
N GLY A 185 -13.58 -3.49 12.44
CA GLY A 185 -13.93 -3.73 11.06
C GLY A 185 -15.42 -3.98 10.90
N ASN A 186 -15.94 -3.65 9.72
CA ASN A 186 -17.30 -3.98 9.33
C ASN A 186 -17.40 -5.51 9.10
N GLN A 187 -18.13 -6.22 9.98
CA GLN A 187 -18.25 -7.68 9.91
C GLN A 187 -18.89 -8.13 8.58
N GLU A 188 -19.89 -7.41 8.08
CA GLU A 188 -20.54 -7.73 6.79
C GLU A 188 -19.52 -7.65 5.63
N LEU A 189 -18.63 -6.65 5.65
CA LEU A 189 -17.56 -6.52 4.67
C LEU A 189 -16.57 -7.68 4.79
N PHE A 190 -16.22 -8.08 5.99
CA PHE A 190 -15.28 -9.18 6.23
C PHE A 190 -15.87 -10.52 5.79
N ASP A 191 -17.13 -10.80 6.10
CA ASP A 191 -17.82 -12.01 5.67
C ASP A 191 -17.94 -12.07 4.13
N TYR A 192 -18.22 -10.94 3.50
CA TYR A 192 -18.22 -10.83 2.05
C TYR A 192 -16.85 -11.16 1.44
N LEU A 193 -15.77 -10.59 1.99
CA LEU A 193 -14.42 -10.80 1.47
C LEU A 193 -13.94 -12.22 1.71
N ASP A 194 -14.23 -12.80 2.87
CA ASP A 194 -13.89 -14.18 3.16
C ASP A 194 -14.56 -15.12 2.17
N LYS A 195 -15.86 -15.03 2.03
CA LYS A 195 -16.65 -15.88 1.14
C LYS A 195 -16.25 -15.78 -0.33
N ASN A 196 -15.93 -14.58 -0.81
CA ASN A 196 -15.75 -14.36 -2.25
C ASN A 196 -14.28 -14.45 -2.70
N PHE A 197 -13.31 -14.24 -1.79
CA PHE A 197 -11.91 -14.13 -2.16
C PHE A 197 -10.97 -14.96 -1.29
N VAL A 198 -11.15 -14.98 0.03
CA VAL A 198 -10.16 -15.61 0.94
C VAL A 198 -10.38 -17.12 1.04
N GLU A 199 -11.64 -17.54 1.19
CA GLU A 199 -12.00 -18.96 1.34
C GLU A 199 -12.24 -19.67 0.01
N LYS A 200 -12.39 -18.89 -1.08
CA LYS A 200 -12.57 -19.41 -2.42
C LYS A 200 -11.24 -19.94 -2.95
N GLN A 201 -10.87 -21.15 -2.52
CA GLN A 201 -9.76 -21.87 -3.12
C GLN A 201 -10.12 -22.22 -4.56
N GLN A 202 -9.45 -21.61 -5.53
CA GLN A 202 -9.41 -22.14 -6.88
C GLN A 202 -8.58 -23.43 -6.81
N GLN A 203 -9.27 -24.57 -6.78
CA GLN A 203 -8.62 -25.87 -6.96
C GLN A 203 -8.53 -26.10 -8.46
N GLU A 204 -7.36 -25.87 -9.03
CA GLU A 204 -7.05 -26.41 -10.34
C GLU A 204 -6.62 -27.88 -10.17
N PRO A 205 -7.27 -28.82 -10.86
CA PRO A 205 -6.85 -30.22 -10.80
C PRO A 205 -5.49 -30.37 -11.48
N ILE A 206 -4.44 -30.51 -10.68
CA ILE A 206 -3.10 -30.82 -11.17
C ILE A 206 -3.01 -32.34 -11.33
N ARG A 207 -2.73 -32.81 -12.54
CA ARG A 207 -2.40 -34.22 -12.75
C ARG A 207 -0.90 -34.42 -12.54
N GLY A 208 -0.54 -35.44 -11.81
CA GLY A 208 0.85 -35.77 -11.57
C GLY A 208 1.04 -37.25 -11.25
N THR A 209 2.25 -37.73 -11.46
CA THR A 209 2.69 -39.05 -11.10
C THR A 209 3.62 -38.98 -9.90
N VAL A 210 3.34 -39.76 -8.87
CA VAL A 210 4.22 -39.87 -7.69
C VAL A 210 4.96 -41.21 -7.78
N VAL A 211 6.27 -41.16 -7.79
CA VAL A 211 7.12 -42.37 -7.74
C VAL A 211 7.71 -42.44 -6.33
N LEU A 212 7.40 -43.52 -5.64
CA LEU A 212 7.89 -43.83 -4.29
C LEU A 212 8.77 -45.07 -4.33
N GLU A 213 10.04 -44.94 -3.98
CA GLU A 213 10.97 -46.07 -3.82
C GLU A 213 11.51 -46.06 -2.38
N THR A 214 11.56 -47.24 -1.76
CA THR A 214 12.08 -47.37 -0.39
C THR A 214 13.52 -46.87 -0.31
N GLY A 215 13.78 -45.94 0.60
CA GLY A 215 15.12 -45.38 0.83
C GLY A 215 15.53 -44.26 -0.15
N LYS A 216 14.64 -43.85 -1.05
CA LYS A 216 14.85 -42.71 -1.95
C LYS A 216 13.86 -41.56 -1.68
N PRO A 217 14.23 -40.31 -2.00
CA PRO A 217 13.28 -39.20 -1.96
C PRO A 217 12.09 -39.44 -2.88
N ALA A 218 10.89 -39.02 -2.47
CA ALA A 218 9.71 -39.06 -3.33
C ALA A 218 9.91 -38.13 -4.56
N LEU A 219 9.66 -38.64 -5.75
CA LEU A 219 9.67 -37.87 -6.99
C LEU A 219 8.20 -37.56 -7.36
N LEU A 220 7.92 -36.26 -7.55
CA LEU A 220 6.62 -35.79 -7.98
C LEU A 220 6.76 -35.12 -9.36
N GLU A 221 6.20 -35.71 -10.39
CA GLU A 221 6.11 -35.12 -11.73
C GLU A 221 4.72 -34.53 -11.92
N LEU A 222 4.67 -33.20 -12.12
CA LEU A 222 3.42 -32.47 -12.34
C LEU A 222 3.31 -32.09 -13.80
N SER A 223 2.15 -32.36 -14.40
CA SER A 223 1.79 -31.89 -15.73
C SER A 223 0.77 -30.76 -15.61
N CYS A 224 1.11 -29.58 -16.15
CA CYS A 224 0.24 -28.41 -16.30
C CYS A 224 -0.56 -28.52 -17.59
#